data_9fa7ebc309aae5a237260aa1d2f7cc5e
#
_entry.id   9fa7ebc309aae5a237260aa1d2f7cc5e
#
_cell.length_a   1.000
_cell.length_b   1.000
_cell.length_c   1.000
_cell.angle_alpha   90.00
_cell.angle_beta   90.00
_cell.angle_gamma   90.00
#
_symmetry.space_group_name_H-M   'P 1'
#
loop_
_entity.id
_entity.type
_entity.pdbx_description
1 polymer ?
#
loop_
_entity_poly.entity_id
_entity_poly.type
_entity_poly.pdbx_seq_one_letter_code
_entity_poly.pdbx_strand_id
1 'polypeptide(L)'
;NGTEEIITSDVSKAWPIPDAGLGAVSYVLEILMAVMGTRARWRTMPWMVTFFGILVIPLGVVSIYFVIIQPIMIGTWSTPALIAALAMLIMIPFSLDEVIAMGQYLYWSKKEGKSLVRTFFKGGAVSNGEIDDTDYMTDARSIWNNTVRGVTFPWTLVASTALGAWLMLTRITLGSEGAMANSDHVVGALVITVAIIATAEVARALR
;
A
#
# COMPACT_ATOMS: atom_id res chain seq x y z
N ASN A 1 23.97 5.79 -15.22
CA ASN A 1 23.13 6.11 -14.06
C ASN A 1 21.96 5.15 -14.04
N GLY A 2 21.80 4.34 -12.95
CA GLY A 2 20.83 3.25 -12.88
C GLY A 2 19.40 3.67 -13.20
N THR A 3 18.98 4.88 -12.84
CA THR A 3 17.68 5.43 -13.18
C THR A 3 17.51 5.61 -14.69
N GLU A 4 18.52 6.12 -15.37
CA GLU A 4 18.50 6.33 -16.82
C GLU A 4 18.44 4.99 -17.57
N GLU A 5 19.21 4.01 -17.14
CA GLU A 5 19.20 2.66 -17.71
C GLU A 5 17.83 2.00 -17.58
N ILE A 6 17.15 2.19 -16.46
CA ILE A 6 15.80 1.63 -16.23
C ILE A 6 14.77 2.33 -17.11
N ILE A 7 14.74 3.67 -17.16
CA ILE A 7 13.76 4.43 -17.95
C ILE A 7 13.93 4.18 -19.47
N THR A 8 15.14 3.90 -19.90
CA THR A 8 15.43 3.63 -21.33
C THR A 8 15.33 2.15 -21.71
N SER A 9 15.15 1.26 -20.73
CA SER A 9 15.04 -0.18 -20.96
C SER A 9 13.80 -0.57 -21.76
N ASP A 10 13.85 -1.72 -22.41
CA ASP A 10 12.69 -2.29 -23.12
C ASP A 10 11.53 -2.62 -22.18
N VAL A 11 11.82 -2.91 -20.91
CA VAL A 11 10.82 -3.16 -19.88
C VAL A 11 9.98 -1.90 -19.63
N SER A 12 10.63 -0.72 -19.53
CA SER A 12 9.95 0.56 -19.34
C SER A 12 9.14 1.01 -20.55
N LYS A 13 9.47 0.51 -21.74
CA LYS A 13 8.82 0.83 -23.01
C LYS A 13 7.81 -0.24 -23.48
N ALA A 14 7.57 -1.25 -22.68
CA ALA A 14 6.66 -2.36 -23.02
C ALA A 14 5.19 -1.92 -23.20
N TRP A 15 4.82 -0.76 -22.64
CA TRP A 15 3.49 -0.17 -22.75
C TRP A 15 3.47 1.01 -23.73
N PRO A 16 2.31 1.35 -24.32
CA PRO A 16 2.18 2.50 -25.22
C PRO A 16 2.53 3.85 -24.57
N ILE A 17 2.43 3.91 -23.24
CA ILE A 17 2.80 5.07 -22.42
C ILE A 17 3.98 4.65 -21.55
N PRO A 18 5.06 5.45 -21.45
CA PRO A 18 6.16 5.15 -20.55
C PRO A 18 5.68 4.90 -19.10
N ASP A 19 6.14 3.82 -18.50
CA ASP A 19 5.75 3.41 -17.14
C ASP A 19 5.96 4.49 -16.09
N ALA A 20 7.05 5.26 -16.21
CA ALA A 20 7.33 6.40 -15.31
C ALA A 20 6.26 7.50 -15.39
N GLY A 21 5.71 7.77 -16.60
CA GLY A 21 4.62 8.73 -16.78
C GLY A 21 3.32 8.23 -16.17
N LEU A 22 2.99 6.96 -16.40
CA LEU A 22 1.81 6.33 -15.82
C LEU A 22 1.90 6.29 -14.28
N GLY A 23 3.08 5.93 -13.74
CA GLY A 23 3.34 5.95 -12.32
C GLY A 23 3.18 7.35 -11.70
N ALA A 24 3.74 8.38 -12.34
CA ALA A 24 3.61 9.76 -11.87
C ALA A 24 2.15 10.22 -11.78
N VAL A 25 1.34 9.95 -12.81
CA VAL A 25 -0.10 10.27 -12.81
C VAL A 25 -0.82 9.50 -11.70
N SER A 26 -0.52 8.21 -11.53
CA SER A 26 -1.12 7.39 -10.47
C SER A 26 -0.80 7.94 -9.08
N TYR A 27 0.45 8.30 -8.80
CA TYR A 27 0.84 8.89 -7.51
C TYR A 27 0.17 10.25 -7.26
N VAL A 28 0.01 11.10 -8.28
CA VAL A 28 -0.74 12.36 -8.15
C VAL A 28 -2.20 12.08 -7.79
N LEU A 29 -2.84 11.12 -8.44
CA LEU A 29 -4.21 10.72 -8.13
C LEU A 29 -4.31 10.16 -6.70
N GLU A 30 -3.35 9.36 -6.26
CA GLU A 30 -3.31 8.85 -4.89
C GLU A 30 -3.21 9.98 -3.85
N ILE A 31 -2.33 10.96 -4.08
CA ILE A 31 -2.20 12.12 -3.20
C ILE A 31 -3.52 12.89 -3.13
N LEU A 32 -4.16 13.16 -4.27
CA LEU A 32 -5.44 13.84 -4.32
C LEU A 32 -6.51 13.07 -3.55
N MET A 33 -6.60 11.75 -3.76
CA MET A 33 -7.57 10.90 -3.05
C MET A 33 -7.25 10.74 -1.57
N ALA A 34 -5.96 10.77 -1.17
CA ALA A 34 -5.57 10.69 0.22
C ALA A 34 -6.02 11.90 1.05
N VAL A 35 -6.06 13.10 0.43
CA VAL A 35 -6.50 14.33 1.11
C VAL A 35 -8.00 14.60 0.97
N MET A 36 -8.73 13.80 0.16
CA MET A 36 -10.17 13.94 -0.01
C MET A 36 -10.95 13.28 1.12
N GLY A 37 -11.92 14.00 1.66
CA GLY A 37 -12.83 13.50 2.68
C GLY A 37 -12.30 13.62 4.11
N THR A 38 -13.07 13.12 5.06
CA THR A 38 -12.75 13.05 6.48
C THR A 38 -12.20 11.66 6.85
N ARG A 39 -11.79 11.47 8.09
CA ARG A 39 -11.36 10.15 8.60
C ARG A 39 -12.48 9.09 8.54
N ALA A 40 -13.74 9.52 8.50
CA ALA A 40 -14.89 8.66 8.34
C ALA A 40 -15.25 8.37 6.88
N ARG A 41 -14.38 8.68 5.91
CA ARG A 41 -14.67 8.55 4.47
C ARG A 41 -15.02 7.12 4.04
N TRP A 42 -14.54 6.10 4.75
CA TRP A 42 -14.91 4.71 4.53
C TRP A 42 -16.42 4.45 4.67
N ARG A 43 -17.14 5.28 5.43
CA ARG A 43 -18.61 5.22 5.57
C ARG A 43 -19.35 6.38 4.91
N THR A 44 -18.75 7.57 4.85
CA THR A 44 -19.41 8.76 4.24
C THR A 44 -19.21 8.82 2.73
N MET A 45 -18.10 8.26 2.22
CA MET A 45 -17.74 8.25 0.80
C MET A 45 -17.21 6.88 0.35
N PRO A 46 -17.98 5.76 0.51
CA PRO A 46 -17.49 4.41 0.21
C PRO A 46 -16.99 4.26 -1.24
N TRP A 47 -17.65 4.92 -2.18
CA TRP A 47 -17.26 4.92 -3.59
C TRP A 47 -15.82 5.42 -3.80
N MET A 48 -15.44 6.47 -3.07
CA MET A 48 -14.11 7.05 -3.18
C MET A 48 -13.04 6.10 -2.60
N VAL A 49 -13.31 5.47 -1.44
CA VAL A 49 -12.40 4.48 -0.86
C VAL A 49 -12.24 3.26 -1.78
N THR A 50 -13.31 2.87 -2.49
CA THR A 50 -13.24 1.80 -3.50
C THR A 50 -12.30 2.19 -4.65
N PHE A 51 -12.46 3.39 -5.22
CA PHE A 51 -11.57 3.87 -6.27
C PHE A 51 -10.12 4.00 -5.81
N PHE A 52 -9.91 4.49 -4.58
CA PHE A 52 -8.60 4.54 -3.97
C PHE A 52 -7.97 3.13 -3.86
N GLY A 53 -8.72 2.14 -3.38
CA GLY A 53 -8.25 0.75 -3.32
C GLY A 53 -7.94 0.15 -4.69
N ILE A 54 -8.78 0.43 -5.71
CA ILE A 54 -8.55 -0.01 -7.10
C ILE A 54 -7.26 0.61 -7.67
N LEU A 55 -6.88 1.80 -7.25
CA LEU A 55 -5.65 2.46 -7.70
C LEU A 55 -4.43 1.94 -6.93
N VAL A 56 -4.49 1.94 -5.60
CA VAL A 56 -3.37 1.63 -4.71
C VAL A 56 -2.95 0.16 -4.78
N ILE A 57 -3.90 -0.78 -4.83
CA ILE A 57 -3.57 -2.21 -4.80
C ILE A 57 -2.77 -2.65 -6.04
N PRO A 58 -3.22 -2.37 -7.29
CA PRO A 58 -2.42 -2.72 -8.46
C PRO A 58 -1.09 -1.99 -8.51
N LEU A 59 -1.05 -0.71 -8.13
CA LEU A 59 0.19 0.07 -8.12
C LEU A 59 1.19 -0.49 -7.11
N GLY A 60 0.72 -0.93 -5.94
CA GLY A 60 1.54 -1.63 -4.96
C GLY A 60 2.13 -2.92 -5.51
N VAL A 61 1.33 -3.74 -6.19
CA VAL A 61 1.79 -4.99 -6.84
C VAL A 61 2.84 -4.68 -7.92
N VAL A 62 2.61 -3.68 -8.77
CA VAL A 62 3.57 -3.27 -9.80
C VAL A 62 4.84 -2.72 -9.19
N SER A 63 4.77 -1.94 -8.11
CA SER A 63 5.95 -1.44 -7.40
C SER A 63 6.81 -2.56 -6.83
N ILE A 64 6.20 -3.58 -6.22
CA ILE A 64 6.91 -4.77 -5.73
C ILE A 64 7.55 -5.53 -6.89
N TYR A 65 6.81 -5.72 -7.98
CA TYR A 65 7.32 -6.36 -9.19
C TYR A 65 8.57 -5.62 -9.72
N PHE A 66 8.53 -4.31 -9.84
CA PHE A 66 9.69 -3.53 -10.31
C PHE A 66 10.89 -3.61 -9.36
N VAL A 67 10.67 -3.62 -8.05
CA VAL A 67 11.78 -3.83 -7.09
C VAL A 67 12.45 -5.19 -7.31
N ILE A 68 11.67 -6.22 -7.64
CA ILE A 68 12.20 -7.57 -7.89
C ILE A 68 12.99 -7.62 -9.21
N ILE A 69 12.43 -7.09 -10.30
CA ILE A 69 13.02 -7.30 -11.63
C ILE A 69 14.21 -6.38 -11.93
N GLN A 70 14.30 -5.19 -11.32
CA GLN A 70 15.38 -4.25 -11.61
C GLN A 70 16.79 -4.87 -11.46
N PRO A 71 17.16 -5.46 -10.32
CA PRO A 71 18.50 -6.05 -10.18
C PRO A 71 18.67 -7.36 -10.95
N ILE A 72 17.57 -8.08 -11.23
CA ILE A 72 17.63 -9.39 -11.91
C ILE A 72 17.76 -9.23 -13.42
N MET A 73 16.96 -8.33 -14.01
CA MET A 73 16.89 -8.18 -15.48
C MET A 73 17.76 -7.04 -16.01
N ILE A 74 17.90 -5.96 -15.24
CA ILE A 74 18.60 -4.75 -15.68
C ILE A 74 19.99 -4.65 -15.02
N GLY A 75 20.16 -5.32 -13.87
CA GLY A 75 21.45 -5.33 -13.14
C GLY A 75 21.73 -4.07 -12.33
N THR A 76 20.76 -3.15 -12.24
CA THR A 76 20.94 -1.87 -11.55
C THR A 76 19.65 -1.46 -10.81
N TRP A 77 19.75 -0.46 -9.94
CA TRP A 77 18.68 0.07 -9.14
C TRP A 77 18.34 1.52 -9.51
N SER A 78 17.06 1.84 -9.56
CA SER A 78 16.58 3.22 -9.62
C SER A 78 16.29 3.72 -8.22
N THR A 79 17.03 4.73 -7.75
CA THR A 79 16.76 5.35 -6.44
C THR A 79 15.34 5.92 -6.31
N PRO A 80 14.79 6.66 -7.30
CA PRO A 80 13.40 7.10 -7.24
C PRO A 80 12.39 5.95 -7.14
N ALA A 81 12.61 4.86 -7.88
CA ALA A 81 11.73 3.69 -7.82
C ALA A 81 11.78 2.99 -6.45
N LEU A 82 12.94 2.91 -5.81
CA LEU A 82 13.08 2.37 -4.46
C LEU A 82 12.36 3.25 -3.41
N ILE A 83 12.46 4.57 -3.53
CA ILE A 83 11.74 5.52 -2.66
C ILE A 83 10.23 5.36 -2.84
N ALA A 84 9.77 5.28 -4.08
CA ALA A 84 8.35 5.07 -4.39
C ALA A 84 7.85 3.73 -3.84
N ALA A 85 8.60 2.64 -4.02
CA ALA A 85 8.25 1.34 -3.48
C ALA A 85 8.20 1.32 -1.94
N LEU A 86 9.13 2.01 -1.27
CA LEU A 86 9.11 2.16 0.19
C LEU A 86 7.86 2.92 0.65
N ALA A 87 7.49 4.01 -0.03
CA ALA A 87 6.28 4.76 0.26
C ALA A 87 5.03 3.88 0.08
N MET A 88 4.97 3.08 -1.00
CA MET A 88 3.89 2.12 -1.23
C MET A 88 3.81 1.05 -0.14
N LEU A 89 4.95 0.49 0.30
CA LEU A 89 4.97 -0.48 1.39
C LEU A 89 4.40 0.10 2.70
N ILE A 90 4.69 1.37 3.00
CA ILE A 90 4.13 2.05 4.17
C ILE A 90 2.62 2.25 3.99
N MET A 91 2.16 2.59 2.79
CA MET A 91 0.77 2.91 2.51
C MET A 91 -0.14 1.66 2.48
N ILE A 92 0.36 0.49 2.10
CA ILE A 92 -0.41 -0.76 1.98
C ILE A 92 -1.22 -1.09 3.24
N PRO A 93 -0.64 -1.16 4.47
CA PRO A 93 -1.42 -1.55 5.64
C PRO A 93 -2.54 -0.56 5.98
N PHE A 94 -2.31 0.74 5.79
CA PHE A 94 -3.34 1.77 6.02
C PHE A 94 -4.47 1.68 5.00
N SER A 95 -4.12 1.47 3.72
CA SER A 95 -5.11 1.32 2.65
C SER A 95 -5.94 0.06 2.82
N LEU A 96 -5.34 -1.05 3.24
CA LEU A 96 -6.05 -2.29 3.51
C LEU A 96 -7.05 -2.13 4.65
N ASP A 97 -6.66 -1.48 5.74
CA ASP A 97 -7.55 -1.24 6.88
C ASP A 97 -8.79 -0.43 6.44
N GLU A 98 -8.58 0.64 5.69
CA GLU A 98 -9.66 1.49 5.20
C GLU A 98 -10.60 0.76 4.21
N VAL A 99 -10.05 0.04 3.24
CA VAL A 99 -10.84 -0.71 2.24
C VAL A 99 -11.67 -1.81 2.90
N ILE A 100 -11.11 -2.49 3.89
CA ILE A 100 -11.84 -3.54 4.60
C ILE A 100 -12.90 -2.95 5.52
N ALA A 101 -12.61 -1.85 6.22
CA ALA A 101 -13.61 -1.13 7.03
C ALA A 101 -14.80 -0.70 6.15
N MET A 102 -14.54 -0.16 4.96
CA MET A 102 -15.58 0.18 3.98
C MET A 102 -16.39 -1.05 3.55
N GLY A 103 -15.73 -2.16 3.23
CA GLY A 103 -16.39 -3.42 2.87
C GLY A 103 -17.29 -3.96 3.97
N GLN A 104 -16.82 -3.95 5.21
CA GLN A 104 -17.60 -4.34 6.40
C GLN A 104 -18.82 -3.41 6.58
N TYR A 105 -18.63 -2.11 6.43
CA TYR A 105 -19.73 -1.15 6.51
C TYR A 105 -20.83 -1.42 5.47
N LEU A 106 -20.46 -1.68 4.22
CA LEU A 106 -21.41 -2.02 3.16
C LEU A 106 -22.12 -3.35 3.45
N TYR A 107 -21.39 -4.35 3.95
CA TYR A 107 -21.96 -5.64 4.33
C TYR A 107 -23.03 -5.50 5.43
N TRP A 108 -22.71 -4.78 6.52
CA TRP A 108 -23.64 -4.55 7.61
C TRP A 108 -24.84 -3.69 7.19
N SER A 109 -24.62 -2.65 6.38
CA SER A 109 -25.68 -1.83 5.81
C SER A 109 -26.68 -2.66 4.98
N LYS A 110 -26.17 -3.63 4.20
CA LYS A 110 -27.03 -4.58 3.47
C LYS A 110 -27.84 -5.46 4.42
N LYS A 111 -27.20 -5.97 5.48
CA LYS A 111 -27.88 -6.82 6.48
C LYS A 111 -28.99 -6.07 7.22
N GLU A 112 -28.84 -4.76 7.41
CA GLU A 112 -29.85 -3.87 7.97
C GLU A 112 -30.96 -3.50 6.97
N GLY A 113 -30.97 -4.05 5.77
CA GLY A 113 -31.97 -3.79 4.74
C GLY A 113 -31.79 -2.47 3.98
N LYS A 114 -30.66 -1.76 4.16
CA LYS A 114 -30.36 -0.52 3.42
C LYS A 114 -30.00 -0.83 1.97
N SER A 115 -30.37 0.08 1.05
CA SER A 115 -29.98 -0.04 -0.35
C SER A 115 -28.47 0.11 -0.52
N LEU A 116 -27.80 -0.96 -0.99
CA LEU A 116 -26.34 -0.97 -1.21
C LEU A 116 -25.91 0.15 -2.16
N VAL A 117 -26.61 0.35 -3.28
CA VAL A 117 -26.28 1.36 -4.28
C VAL A 117 -26.35 2.75 -3.67
N ARG A 118 -27.42 3.03 -2.92
CA ARG A 118 -27.56 4.32 -2.25
C ARG A 118 -26.48 4.52 -1.19
N THR A 119 -26.20 3.51 -0.36
CA THR A 119 -25.14 3.56 0.66
C THR A 119 -23.76 3.74 0.04
N PHE A 120 -23.51 3.05 -1.06
CA PHE A 120 -22.22 3.16 -1.78
C PHE A 120 -21.95 4.59 -2.30
N PHE A 121 -22.92 5.21 -2.99
CA PHE A 121 -22.72 6.51 -3.60
C PHE A 121 -22.97 7.70 -2.66
N LYS A 122 -23.95 7.60 -1.76
CA LYS A 122 -24.32 8.70 -0.85
C LYS A 122 -23.70 8.60 0.54
N GLY A 123 -23.12 7.44 0.85
CA GLY A 123 -22.66 7.15 2.20
C GLY A 123 -23.79 7.00 3.21
N GLY A 124 -23.43 6.81 4.46
CA GLY A 124 -24.32 6.84 5.59
C GLY A 124 -24.04 8.06 6.47
N ALA A 125 -25.06 8.56 7.12
CA ALA A 125 -24.88 9.49 8.21
C ALA A 125 -24.10 8.79 9.34
N VAL A 126 -23.31 9.54 10.07
CA VAL A 126 -22.80 9.13 11.38
C VAL A 126 -24.03 8.78 12.22
N SER A 127 -24.19 7.50 12.60
CA SER A 127 -25.38 7.08 13.32
C SER A 127 -25.49 7.88 14.62
N ASN A 128 -26.68 8.38 14.88
CA ASN A 128 -27.10 9.07 16.11
C ASN A 128 -26.58 10.48 16.37
N GLY A 129 -26.03 11.19 15.38
CA GLY A 129 -25.52 12.56 15.64
C GLY A 129 -24.31 12.57 16.59
N GLU A 130 -23.72 11.42 16.89
CA GLU A 130 -22.40 11.36 17.48
C GLU A 130 -21.43 11.94 16.47
N ILE A 131 -21.03 13.13 16.75
CA ILE A 131 -19.90 13.79 16.13
C ILE A 131 -18.74 12.85 16.40
N ASP A 132 -18.09 12.36 15.36
CA ASP A 132 -16.89 11.56 15.51
C ASP A 132 -15.86 12.48 16.19
N ASP A 133 -15.64 12.29 17.50
CA ASP A 133 -14.70 13.09 18.29
C ASP A 133 -13.32 13.18 17.65
N THR A 134 -13.03 12.25 16.70
CA THR A 134 -11.80 12.26 15.92
C THR A 134 -11.69 13.44 14.95
N ASP A 135 -12.79 14.04 14.50
CA ASP A 135 -12.78 15.20 13.61
C ASP A 135 -12.34 16.50 14.32
N TYR A 136 -12.40 16.53 15.65
CA TYR A 136 -11.99 17.67 16.48
C TYR A 136 -10.61 17.53 17.13
N MET A 137 -9.87 16.47 16.79
CA MET A 137 -8.53 16.31 17.34
C MET A 137 -7.58 17.33 16.75
N THR A 138 -7.18 18.28 17.57
CA THR A 138 -6.20 19.33 17.22
C THR A 138 -4.77 18.98 17.64
N ASP A 139 -4.61 18.01 18.57
CA ASP A 139 -3.30 17.60 19.07
C ASP A 139 -2.63 16.59 18.12
N ALA A 140 -1.39 16.87 17.73
CA ALA A 140 -0.60 16.04 16.81
C ALA A 140 -0.43 14.60 17.31
N ARG A 141 -0.32 14.38 18.62
CA ARG A 141 -0.19 13.05 19.22
C ARG A 141 -1.47 12.23 19.06
N SER A 142 -2.61 12.86 19.27
CA SER A 142 -3.92 12.22 19.08
C SER A 142 -4.17 11.90 17.61
N ILE A 143 -3.80 12.81 16.72
CA ILE A 143 -3.85 12.59 15.27
C ILE A 143 -3.00 11.37 14.90
N TRP A 144 -1.75 11.30 15.37
CA TRP A 144 -0.86 10.18 15.10
C TRP A 144 -1.41 8.86 15.63
N ASN A 145 -1.83 8.81 16.90
CA ASN A 145 -2.39 7.60 17.51
C ASN A 145 -3.61 7.06 16.75
N ASN A 146 -4.45 7.93 16.23
CA ASN A 146 -5.60 7.51 15.42
C ASN A 146 -5.21 7.10 14.01
N THR A 147 -4.20 7.74 13.42
CA THR A 147 -3.72 7.38 12.08
C THR A 147 -3.10 5.96 12.07
N VAL A 148 -2.37 5.60 13.11
CA VAL A 148 -1.74 4.26 13.22
C VAL A 148 -2.66 3.20 13.85
N ARG A 149 -3.90 3.57 14.18
CA ARG A 149 -4.88 2.63 14.74
C ARG A 149 -5.20 1.55 13.69
N GLY A 150 -5.12 0.27 14.10
CA GLY A 150 -5.29 -0.86 13.19
C GLY A 150 -4.00 -1.34 12.53
N VAL A 151 -2.88 -0.63 12.74
CA VAL A 151 -1.55 -1.05 12.28
C VAL A 151 -0.67 -1.29 13.50
N THR A 152 -0.19 -2.50 13.65
CA THR A 152 0.69 -2.88 14.76
C THR A 152 2.00 -3.48 14.24
N PHE A 153 3.08 -3.21 14.96
CA PHE A 153 4.42 -3.67 14.63
C PHE A 153 4.94 -4.67 15.65
N PRO A 154 4.43 -5.93 15.69
CA PRO A 154 5.01 -6.97 16.51
C PRO A 154 6.48 -7.16 16.18
N TRP A 155 7.32 -7.40 17.18
CA TRP A 155 8.76 -7.56 16.97
C TRP A 155 9.10 -8.67 15.97
N THR A 156 8.26 -9.70 15.85
CA THR A 156 8.41 -10.79 14.88
C THR A 156 8.29 -10.31 13.44
N LEU A 157 7.34 -9.41 13.16
CA LEU A 157 7.18 -8.81 11.81
C LEU A 157 8.32 -7.85 11.49
N VAL A 158 8.79 -7.10 12.48
CA VAL A 158 9.98 -6.24 12.32
C VAL A 158 11.21 -7.09 12.02
N ALA A 159 11.42 -8.18 12.75
CA ALA A 159 12.49 -9.12 12.51
C ALA A 159 12.39 -9.77 11.13
N SER A 160 11.19 -10.21 10.72
CA SER A 160 10.96 -10.77 9.39
C SER A 160 11.28 -9.76 8.27
N THR A 161 10.87 -8.51 8.44
CA THR A 161 11.17 -7.43 7.49
C THR A 161 12.67 -7.19 7.39
N ALA A 162 13.38 -7.15 8.53
CA ALA A 162 14.83 -6.98 8.56
C ALA A 162 15.57 -8.16 7.92
N LEU A 163 15.14 -9.40 8.18
CA LEU A 163 15.71 -10.59 7.54
C LEU A 163 15.43 -10.63 6.04
N GLY A 164 14.23 -10.26 5.63
CA GLY A 164 13.87 -10.12 4.22
C GLY A 164 14.75 -9.09 3.51
N ALA A 165 14.97 -7.92 4.11
CA ALA A 165 15.87 -6.90 3.58
C ALA A 165 17.32 -7.40 3.50
N TRP A 166 17.78 -8.13 4.51
CA TRP A 166 19.10 -8.74 4.47
C TRP A 166 19.23 -9.78 3.34
N LEU A 167 18.24 -10.63 3.12
CA LEU A 167 18.20 -11.55 1.98
C LEU A 167 18.30 -10.81 0.65
N MET A 168 17.63 -9.69 0.48
CA MET A 168 17.75 -8.89 -0.75
C MET A 168 19.14 -8.31 -0.96
N LEU A 169 19.93 -8.17 0.10
CA LEU A 169 21.28 -7.61 0.08
C LEU A 169 22.40 -8.67 0.12
N THR A 170 22.08 -9.97 0.02
CA THR A 170 23.09 -11.06 0.08
C THR A 170 24.13 -10.97 -1.02
N ARG A 171 23.78 -10.41 -2.19
CA ARG A 171 24.74 -10.12 -3.25
C ARG A 171 25.86 -9.18 -2.78
N ILE A 172 25.53 -8.19 -1.95
CA ILE A 172 26.49 -7.20 -1.44
C ILE A 172 27.16 -7.72 -0.16
N THR A 173 26.40 -8.36 0.74
CA THR A 173 26.87 -8.74 2.08
C THR A 173 27.64 -10.06 2.11
N LEU A 174 27.23 -11.02 1.27
CA LEU A 174 27.81 -12.38 1.24
C LEU A 174 28.48 -12.71 -0.10
N GLY A 175 28.48 -11.80 -1.08
CA GLY A 175 29.03 -12.06 -2.41
C GLY A 175 28.24 -13.14 -3.18
N SER A 176 26.95 -13.33 -2.88
CA SER A 176 26.11 -14.28 -3.61
C SER A 176 25.99 -13.90 -5.08
N GLU A 177 26.07 -14.87 -5.98
CA GLU A 177 26.01 -14.65 -7.43
C GLU A 177 24.98 -15.55 -8.12
N GLY A 178 24.61 -15.18 -9.35
CA GLY A 178 23.78 -15.97 -10.23
C GLY A 178 22.40 -16.27 -9.68
N ALA A 179 21.95 -17.53 -9.87
CA ALA A 179 20.60 -17.97 -9.50
C ALA A 179 20.32 -17.88 -7.98
N MET A 180 21.35 -18.08 -7.15
CA MET A 180 21.22 -18.01 -5.70
C MET A 180 20.91 -16.56 -5.26
N ALA A 181 21.66 -15.58 -5.73
CA ALA A 181 21.41 -14.17 -5.42
C ALA A 181 20.04 -13.70 -5.91
N ASN A 182 19.60 -14.18 -7.08
CA ASN A 182 18.27 -13.88 -7.60
C ASN A 182 17.16 -14.49 -6.74
N SER A 183 17.33 -15.75 -6.31
CA SER A 183 16.39 -16.42 -5.42
C SER A 183 16.28 -15.71 -4.07
N ASP A 184 17.40 -15.37 -3.44
CA ASP A 184 17.44 -14.64 -2.18
C ASP A 184 16.73 -13.30 -2.29
N HIS A 185 16.95 -12.58 -3.41
CA HIS A 185 16.30 -11.30 -3.66
C HIS A 185 14.77 -11.43 -3.78
N VAL A 186 14.28 -12.40 -4.55
CA VAL A 186 12.84 -12.66 -4.71
C VAL A 186 12.21 -13.06 -3.37
N VAL A 187 12.82 -14.01 -2.66
CA VAL A 187 12.32 -14.48 -1.36
C VAL A 187 12.32 -13.34 -0.35
N GLY A 188 13.40 -12.55 -0.29
CA GLY A 188 13.48 -11.39 0.60
C GLY A 188 12.38 -10.37 0.35
N ALA A 189 12.12 -10.03 -0.92
CA ALA A 189 11.05 -9.11 -1.30
C ALA A 189 9.66 -9.65 -0.91
N LEU A 190 9.40 -10.93 -1.12
CA LEU A 190 8.14 -11.57 -0.71
C LEU A 190 7.97 -11.60 0.81
N VAL A 191 9.02 -11.92 1.56
CA VAL A 191 9.00 -11.89 3.04
C VAL A 191 8.67 -10.49 3.55
N ILE A 192 9.32 -9.44 3.02
CA ILE A 192 9.03 -8.06 3.39
C ILE A 192 7.57 -7.73 3.08
N THR A 193 7.09 -8.05 1.88
CA THR A 193 5.73 -7.77 1.45
C THR A 193 4.69 -8.40 2.38
N VAL A 194 4.83 -9.69 2.68
CA VAL A 194 3.92 -10.42 3.58
C VAL A 194 4.00 -9.88 5.00
N ALA A 195 5.21 -9.59 5.50
CA ALA A 195 5.39 -9.02 6.83
C ALA A 195 4.73 -7.64 6.96
N ILE A 196 4.88 -6.78 5.96
CA ILE A 196 4.25 -5.44 5.94
C ILE A 196 2.72 -5.54 5.86
N ILE A 197 2.18 -6.39 4.98
CA ILE A 197 0.73 -6.64 4.93
C ILE A 197 0.20 -7.12 6.29
N ALA A 198 0.93 -8.01 6.96
CA ALA A 198 0.56 -8.53 8.26
C ALA A 198 0.64 -7.51 9.40
N THR A 199 1.22 -6.32 9.19
CA THR A 199 1.14 -5.22 10.17
C THR A 199 -0.28 -4.66 10.31
N ALA A 200 -1.11 -4.75 9.26
CA ALA A 200 -2.53 -4.43 9.34
C ALA A 200 -3.25 -5.48 10.22
N GLU A 201 -3.90 -5.04 11.30
CA GLU A 201 -4.62 -5.94 12.22
C GLU A 201 -5.71 -6.72 11.51
N VAL A 202 -6.37 -6.07 10.57
CA VAL A 202 -7.41 -6.66 9.73
C VAL A 202 -6.90 -7.84 8.93
N ALA A 203 -5.68 -7.78 8.36
CA ALA A 203 -5.10 -8.89 7.60
C ALA A 203 -4.85 -10.12 8.49
N ARG A 204 -4.62 -9.92 9.79
CA ARG A 204 -4.47 -11.00 10.78
C ARG A 204 -5.79 -11.52 11.33
N ALA A 205 -6.84 -10.70 11.29
CA ALA A 205 -8.17 -11.06 11.77
C ALA A 205 -9.01 -11.86 10.75
N LEU A 206 -8.57 -11.93 9.51
CA LEU A 206 -9.16 -12.75 8.46
C LEU A 206 -8.76 -14.25 8.64
N ARG A 207 -9.05 -14.80 9.81
CA ARG A 207 -8.89 -16.24 10.10
C ARG A 207 -10.21 -16.97 10.00
#